data_d5234d87209cb368a0920aa903245400
#
_entry.id   d5234d87209cb368a0920aa903245400
#
_cell.length_a   1.000
_cell.length_b   1.000
_cell.length_c   1.000
_cell.angle_alpha   90.00
_cell.angle_beta   90.00
_cell.angle_gamma   90.00
#
_symmetry.space_group_name_H-M   'P 1'
#
loop_
_entity.id
_entity.type
_entity.pdbx_description
1 polymer ?
#
loop_
_entity_poly.entity_id
_entity_poly.type
_entity_poly.pdbx_seq_one_letter_code
_entity_poly.pdbx_strand_id
1 'polypeptide(L)'
;MVSDTILKGNVFLLRSLGNAKSWRSGYQYDIPIKYKKSTEGGIVGIGGTLDTSRQETRIKMTFQPQRIHKPVVIDDIETAVNQGDERVLELLAVEMDSIAQDLMDDCGGYLYTGTGASGTSFDSILNAADDSTNFGTYGNQARATYTSIKGYYVASVGALAISDLSTAYDAVEIGGVGPSMIISTPTIWSAYEALLQPTVRAGYQTTGFPQVTRTGVVSTTNALSGGDIGFNALWYRGTPFVKDDKCTSQKLFMLNEKNFFWAGLDLPDYEKINTGERNIEGPQALPIPKGFNWSGMLRSTSQPAEVGHMYLVGNWMSNDPRRCGQATGITG
;
A
#
# COMPACT_ATOMS: atom_id res chain seq x y z
N MET A 1 27.33 2.95 8.25
CA MET A 1 26.16 3.76 7.87
C MET A 1 25.74 3.29 6.48
N VAL A 2 24.80 2.37 6.41
CA VAL A 2 24.23 1.92 5.13
C VAL A 2 23.26 3.03 4.70
N SER A 3 23.45 3.59 3.52
CA SER A 3 22.59 4.70 3.09
C SER A 3 21.22 4.15 2.73
N ASP A 4 20.21 4.68 3.36
CA ASP A 4 18.79 4.35 3.20
C ASP A 4 18.27 4.81 1.80
N THR A 5 18.73 4.12 0.77
CA THR A 5 18.36 4.39 -0.63
C THR A 5 17.14 3.59 -1.08
N ILE A 6 16.88 2.46 -0.44
CA ILE A 6 15.87 1.49 -0.88
C ILE A 6 14.47 1.93 -0.47
N LEU A 7 14.30 2.39 0.76
CA LEU A 7 13.00 2.82 1.29
C LEU A 7 12.47 4.11 0.64
N LYS A 8 13.38 4.98 0.16
CA LYS A 8 12.96 6.23 -0.51
C LYS A 8 12.28 6.02 -1.86
N GLY A 9 12.51 4.88 -2.52
CA GLY A 9 11.85 4.51 -3.76
C GLY A 9 10.42 3.96 -3.58
N ASN A 10 10.06 3.49 -2.37
CA ASN A 10 8.79 2.83 -2.06
C ASN A 10 7.82 3.74 -1.31
N VAL A 11 7.45 4.85 -1.91
CA VAL A 11 6.63 5.88 -1.26
C VAL A 11 5.30 5.35 -0.77
N PHE A 12 4.62 4.57 -1.59
CA PHE A 12 3.31 4.05 -1.23
C PHE A 12 3.38 2.97 -0.14
N LEU A 13 4.43 2.15 -0.16
CA LEU A 13 4.66 1.16 0.90
C LEU A 13 4.76 1.84 2.27
N LEU A 14 5.60 2.86 2.39
CA LEU A 14 5.78 3.61 3.64
C LEU A 14 4.47 4.17 4.17
N ARG A 15 3.64 4.72 3.28
CA ARG A 15 2.33 5.27 3.66
C ARG A 15 1.33 4.18 4.05
N SER A 16 1.30 3.07 3.31
CA SER A 16 0.40 1.96 3.62
C SER A 16 0.74 1.30 4.95
N LEU A 17 2.04 1.20 5.27
CA LEU A 17 2.51 0.69 6.56
C LEU A 17 2.28 1.70 7.70
N GLY A 18 2.41 3.00 7.43
CA GLY A 18 2.06 4.06 8.39
C GLY A 18 0.57 4.05 8.79
N ASN A 19 -0.31 3.65 7.87
CA ASN A 19 -1.75 3.49 8.09
C ASN A 19 -2.15 2.05 8.46
N ALA A 20 -1.19 1.22 8.88
CA ALA A 20 -1.41 -0.19 9.18
C ALA A 20 -2.44 -0.40 10.28
N LYS A 21 -3.34 -1.36 10.07
CA LYS A 21 -4.30 -1.82 11.07
C LYS A 21 -3.81 -3.10 11.72
N SER A 22 -4.15 -3.31 12.98
CA SER A 22 -3.91 -4.59 13.63
C SER A 22 -4.87 -5.64 13.07
N TRP A 23 -4.35 -6.84 12.82
CA TRP A 23 -5.17 -8.00 12.46
C TRP A 23 -6.16 -8.29 13.58
N ARG A 24 -7.41 -8.41 13.25
CA ARG A 24 -8.42 -8.84 14.22
C ARG A 24 -8.26 -10.33 14.49
N SER A 25 -8.63 -10.77 15.67
CA SER A 25 -8.52 -12.18 16.06
C SER A 25 -9.21 -13.10 15.05
N GLY A 26 -8.57 -14.25 14.76
CA GLY A 26 -9.08 -15.27 13.85
C GLY A 26 -8.17 -15.55 12.67
N TYR A 27 -8.37 -16.69 12.03
CA TYR A 27 -7.61 -17.12 10.86
C TYR A 27 -7.87 -16.26 9.62
N GLN A 28 -8.99 -15.55 9.56
CA GLN A 28 -9.39 -14.73 8.44
C GLN A 28 -9.73 -13.31 8.90
N TYR A 29 -9.39 -12.32 8.08
CA TYR A 29 -9.81 -10.94 8.27
C TYR A 29 -11.08 -10.69 7.47
N ASP A 30 -12.15 -10.40 8.16
CA ASP A 30 -13.48 -10.26 7.59
C ASP A 30 -13.86 -8.78 7.44
N ILE A 31 -14.20 -8.38 6.22
CA ILE A 31 -14.68 -7.04 5.91
C ILE A 31 -16.13 -7.12 5.42
N PRO A 32 -17.11 -6.71 6.23
CA PRO A 32 -18.50 -6.65 5.77
C PRO A 32 -18.70 -5.45 4.84
N ILE A 33 -19.26 -5.68 3.66
CA ILE A 33 -19.60 -4.63 2.69
C ILE A 33 -21.08 -4.70 2.31
N LYS A 34 -21.65 -3.52 2.02
CA LYS A 34 -22.99 -3.41 1.46
C LYS A 34 -22.88 -3.42 -0.06
N TYR A 35 -23.36 -4.48 -0.73
CA TYR A 35 -23.22 -4.64 -2.16
C TYR A 35 -24.43 -4.14 -2.98
N LYS A 36 -25.60 -4.03 -2.36
CA LYS A 36 -26.79 -3.46 -3.02
C LYS A 36 -27.64 -2.65 -2.05
N LYS A 37 -28.43 -1.75 -2.59
CA LYS A 37 -29.47 -1.03 -1.86
C LYS A 37 -30.66 -1.98 -1.69
N SER A 38 -31.38 -1.90 -0.56
CA SER A 38 -32.68 -2.56 -0.45
C SER A 38 -33.65 -1.96 -1.45
N THR A 39 -34.37 -2.82 -2.15
CA THR A 39 -35.45 -2.46 -3.08
C THR A 39 -36.81 -2.50 -2.41
N GLU A 40 -36.88 -3.10 -1.22
CA GLU A 40 -38.09 -3.16 -0.42
C GLU A 40 -38.38 -1.80 0.23
N GLY A 41 -39.66 -1.48 0.34
CA GLY A 41 -40.12 -0.21 0.86
C GLY A 41 -40.25 0.87 -0.24
N GLY A 42 -41.13 1.80 -0.01
CA GLY A 42 -41.42 2.91 -0.93
C GLY A 42 -42.40 3.89 -0.29
N ILE A 43 -42.97 4.76 -1.11
CA ILE A 43 -44.04 5.66 -0.69
C ILE A 43 -45.32 4.85 -0.54
N VAL A 44 -45.88 4.85 0.65
CA VAL A 44 -47.15 4.17 0.93
C VAL A 44 -48.22 5.21 1.19
N GLY A 45 -49.37 5.05 0.52
CA GLY A 45 -50.51 5.90 0.72
C GLY A 45 -51.22 5.65 2.05
N ILE A 46 -52.16 6.51 2.40
CA ILE A 46 -52.95 6.37 3.65
C ILE A 46 -53.72 5.06 3.63
N GLY A 47 -53.49 4.18 4.62
CA GLY A 47 -54.11 2.86 4.72
C GLY A 47 -53.39 1.77 3.87
N GLY A 48 -52.26 2.07 3.24
CA GLY A 48 -51.50 1.05 2.50
C GLY A 48 -50.71 0.10 3.40
N THR A 49 -50.46 -1.11 2.89
CA THR A 49 -49.70 -2.15 3.60
C THR A 49 -48.18 -1.86 3.51
N LEU A 50 -47.48 -1.92 4.62
CA LEU A 50 -46.02 -1.81 4.65
C LEU A 50 -45.37 -3.13 4.28
N ASP A 51 -44.35 -3.06 3.44
CA ASP A 51 -43.54 -4.24 3.12
C ASP A 51 -42.60 -4.56 4.31
N THR A 52 -42.62 -5.80 4.74
CA THR A 52 -41.86 -6.33 5.88
C THR A 52 -40.80 -7.33 5.47
N SER A 53 -40.61 -7.57 4.15
CA SER A 53 -39.64 -8.56 3.69
C SER A 53 -38.20 -8.08 3.94
N ARG A 54 -37.35 -9.01 4.35
CA ARG A 54 -35.94 -8.77 4.61
C ARG A 54 -35.10 -9.18 3.41
N GLN A 55 -34.31 -8.25 2.90
CA GLN A 55 -33.33 -8.53 1.85
C GLN A 55 -31.92 -8.66 2.38
N GLU A 56 -31.16 -9.57 1.79
CA GLU A 56 -29.71 -9.60 1.96
C GLU A 56 -29.08 -8.47 1.15
N THR A 57 -28.50 -7.49 1.83
CA THR A 57 -27.84 -6.33 1.23
C THR A 57 -26.36 -6.28 1.52
N ARG A 58 -25.84 -7.20 2.31
CA ARG A 58 -24.45 -7.23 2.78
C ARG A 58 -23.81 -8.57 2.48
N ILE A 59 -22.53 -8.50 2.09
CA ILE A 59 -21.65 -9.66 1.96
C ILE A 59 -20.40 -9.44 2.80
N LYS A 60 -19.63 -10.49 2.98
CA LYS A 60 -18.40 -10.50 3.73
C LYS A 60 -17.24 -10.84 2.79
N MET A 61 -16.27 -9.93 2.66
CA MET A 61 -14.99 -10.26 2.05
C MET A 61 -14.08 -10.86 3.11
N THR A 62 -13.35 -11.90 2.75
CA THR A 62 -12.45 -12.62 3.65
C THR A 62 -11.05 -12.64 3.08
N PHE A 63 -10.07 -12.29 3.90
CA PHE A 63 -8.65 -12.30 3.56
C PHE A 63 -7.89 -13.20 4.50
N GLN A 64 -6.83 -13.84 4.01
CA GLN A 64 -5.97 -14.69 4.81
C GLN A 64 -4.63 -14.00 5.07
N PRO A 65 -4.01 -14.18 6.24
CA PRO A 65 -2.68 -13.66 6.50
C PRO A 65 -1.64 -14.40 5.67
N GLN A 66 -0.74 -13.65 5.08
CA GLN A 66 0.41 -14.17 4.36
C GLN A 66 1.69 -13.83 5.12
N ARG A 67 2.76 -14.54 4.86
CA ARG A 67 4.05 -14.34 5.52
C ARG A 67 5.15 -14.17 4.49
N ILE A 68 5.90 -13.10 4.62
CA ILE A 68 7.21 -12.96 4.00
C ILE A 68 8.28 -13.11 5.08
N HIS A 69 9.41 -13.72 4.76
CA HIS A 69 10.50 -13.89 5.70
C HIS A 69 11.85 -13.70 5.03
N LYS A 70 12.82 -13.26 5.80
CA LYS A 70 14.23 -13.22 5.46
C LYS A 70 15.04 -13.85 6.59
N PRO A 71 15.99 -14.73 6.30
CA PRO A 71 16.90 -15.27 7.30
C PRO A 71 18.05 -14.30 7.57
N VAL A 72 18.43 -14.17 8.81
CA VAL A 72 19.69 -13.56 9.28
C VAL A 72 20.59 -14.72 9.69
N VAL A 73 21.74 -14.88 9.06
CA VAL A 73 22.66 -15.98 9.32
C VAL A 73 24.02 -15.42 9.65
N ILE A 74 24.58 -15.87 10.79
CA ILE A 74 25.94 -15.51 11.22
C ILE A 74 26.72 -16.79 11.41
N ASP A 75 27.83 -16.94 10.70
CA ASP A 75 28.70 -18.11 10.79
C ASP A 75 29.54 -18.10 12.08
N ASP A 76 29.79 -19.30 12.65
CA ASP A 76 30.61 -19.46 13.85
C ASP A 76 32.05 -18.93 13.64
N ILE A 77 32.57 -18.98 12.40
CA ILE A 77 33.89 -18.45 12.07
C ILE A 77 33.88 -16.92 12.12
N GLU A 78 32.84 -16.26 11.61
CA GLU A 78 32.69 -14.81 11.66
C GLU A 78 32.63 -14.32 13.12
N THR A 79 31.90 -15.05 13.94
CA THR A 79 31.81 -14.79 15.39
C THR A 79 33.16 -14.98 16.08
N ALA A 80 33.92 -16.02 15.70
CA ALA A 80 35.24 -16.31 16.27
C ALA A 80 36.31 -15.28 15.86
N VAL A 81 36.26 -14.78 14.64
CA VAL A 81 37.18 -13.75 14.13
C VAL A 81 36.88 -12.39 14.76
N ASN A 82 35.62 -12.09 15.00
CA ASN A 82 35.16 -10.86 15.65
C ASN A 82 35.12 -11.00 17.19
N GLN A 83 36.20 -11.45 17.81
CA GLN A 83 36.29 -11.59 19.25
C GLN A 83 36.20 -10.22 19.97
N GLY A 84 35.09 -9.97 20.65
CA GLY A 84 34.83 -8.79 21.50
C GLY A 84 33.35 -8.43 21.45
N ASP A 85 32.77 -8.24 22.61
CA ASP A 85 31.32 -8.00 22.75
C ASP A 85 30.77 -6.86 21.88
N GLU A 86 31.53 -5.78 21.73
CA GLU A 86 31.13 -4.64 20.88
C GLU A 86 31.12 -4.98 19.39
N ARG A 87 32.07 -5.77 18.91
CA ARG A 87 32.18 -6.13 17.47
C ARG A 87 31.09 -7.11 17.04
N VAL A 88 30.74 -8.07 17.89
CA VAL A 88 29.65 -9.03 17.61
C VAL A 88 28.29 -8.33 17.56
N LEU A 89 28.05 -7.41 18.49
CA LEU A 89 26.83 -6.61 18.47
C LEU A 89 26.73 -5.71 17.23
N GLU A 90 27.87 -5.15 16.79
CA GLU A 90 27.93 -4.32 15.59
C GLU A 90 27.65 -5.11 14.32
N LEU A 91 28.22 -6.32 14.18
CA LEU A 91 27.98 -7.20 13.05
C LEU A 91 26.50 -7.62 12.96
N LEU A 92 25.93 -8.10 14.05
CA LEU A 92 24.51 -8.48 14.11
C LEU A 92 23.60 -7.30 13.77
N ALA A 93 23.90 -6.11 14.31
CA ALA A 93 23.09 -4.93 14.04
C ALA A 93 23.12 -4.51 12.57
N VAL A 94 24.29 -4.57 11.92
CA VAL A 94 24.45 -4.25 10.51
C VAL A 94 23.72 -5.27 9.62
N GLU A 95 23.86 -6.56 9.91
CA GLU A 95 23.18 -7.62 9.17
C GLU A 95 21.66 -7.53 9.34
N MET A 96 21.17 -7.28 10.54
CA MET A 96 19.74 -7.09 10.79
C MET A 96 19.17 -5.88 10.04
N ASP A 97 19.90 -4.77 10.01
CA ASP A 97 19.48 -3.56 9.29
C ASP A 97 19.43 -3.82 7.78
N SER A 98 20.46 -4.45 7.22
CA SER A 98 20.52 -4.82 5.81
C SER A 98 19.36 -5.74 5.40
N ILE A 99 19.11 -6.78 6.18
CA ILE A 99 18.06 -7.76 5.90
C ILE A 99 16.65 -7.17 6.11
N ALA A 100 16.51 -6.24 7.06
CA ALA A 100 15.25 -5.51 7.21
C ALA A 100 14.96 -4.63 5.99
N GLN A 101 15.98 -3.98 5.42
CA GLN A 101 15.85 -3.21 4.19
C GLN A 101 15.46 -4.11 3.00
N ASP A 102 16.10 -5.26 2.84
CA ASP A 102 15.77 -6.24 1.82
C ASP A 102 14.34 -6.79 1.96
N LEU A 103 13.89 -7.03 3.20
CA LEU A 103 12.52 -7.47 3.47
C LEU A 103 11.50 -6.41 3.03
N MET A 104 11.79 -5.15 3.31
CA MET A 104 10.93 -4.03 2.92
C MET A 104 10.95 -3.80 1.41
N ASP A 105 12.08 -4.02 0.74
CA ASP A 105 12.20 -3.93 -0.71
C ASP A 105 11.35 -4.99 -1.41
N ASP A 106 11.46 -6.25 -0.98
CA ASP A 106 10.62 -7.33 -1.48
C ASP A 106 9.13 -7.07 -1.23
N CYS A 107 8.80 -6.56 -0.04
CA CYS A 107 7.44 -6.19 0.34
C CYS A 107 6.86 -5.13 -0.61
N GLY A 108 7.67 -4.13 -1.01
CA GLY A 108 7.32 -3.15 -2.02
C GLY A 108 7.04 -3.76 -3.38
N GLY A 109 7.79 -4.77 -3.78
CA GLY A 109 7.54 -5.53 -5.00
C GLY A 109 6.21 -6.29 -4.95
N TYR A 110 5.95 -7.01 -3.87
CA TYR A 110 4.68 -7.77 -3.70
C TYR A 110 3.44 -6.87 -3.64
N LEU A 111 3.57 -5.64 -3.18
CA LEU A 111 2.49 -4.66 -3.19
C LEU A 111 1.92 -4.41 -4.59
N TYR A 112 2.76 -4.51 -5.63
CA TYR A 112 2.38 -4.30 -7.04
C TYR A 112 2.20 -5.59 -7.85
N THR A 113 2.69 -6.74 -7.37
CA THR A 113 2.69 -7.99 -8.14
C THR A 113 1.84 -9.10 -7.52
N GLY A 114 1.39 -8.94 -6.28
CA GLY A 114 0.61 -9.93 -5.59
C GLY A 114 -0.70 -10.26 -6.31
N THR A 115 -1.05 -11.53 -6.36
CA THR A 115 -2.27 -12.03 -7.04
C THR A 115 -3.40 -12.36 -6.07
N GLY A 116 -3.15 -12.34 -4.76
CA GLY A 116 -4.13 -12.74 -3.75
C GLY A 116 -4.40 -14.24 -3.70
N ALA A 117 -3.51 -15.06 -4.31
CA ALA A 117 -3.64 -16.51 -4.22
C ALA A 117 -3.37 -16.97 -2.77
N SER A 118 -4.37 -17.61 -2.16
CA SER A 118 -4.31 -18.07 -0.77
C SER A 118 -3.07 -18.94 -0.51
N GLY A 119 -2.31 -18.58 0.52
CA GLY A 119 -1.14 -19.32 0.97
C GLY A 119 0.15 -19.10 0.16
N THR A 120 0.10 -18.36 -0.96
CA THR A 120 1.26 -18.19 -1.85
C THR A 120 1.55 -16.75 -2.25
N SER A 121 0.59 -15.84 -2.14
CA SER A 121 0.75 -14.46 -2.59
C SER A 121 -0.09 -13.50 -1.75
N PHE A 122 0.44 -12.31 -1.51
CA PHE A 122 -0.33 -11.21 -0.94
C PHE A 122 -1.41 -10.73 -1.90
N ASP A 123 -2.49 -10.18 -1.36
CA ASP A 123 -3.35 -9.30 -2.14
C ASP A 123 -2.59 -7.99 -2.42
N SER A 124 -2.77 -7.46 -3.61
CA SER A 124 -2.03 -6.29 -4.06
C SER A 124 -2.97 -5.20 -4.58
N ILE A 125 -2.39 -4.05 -4.89
CA ILE A 125 -3.08 -2.99 -5.60
C ILE A 125 -3.60 -3.50 -6.95
N LEU A 126 -2.82 -4.35 -7.62
CA LEU A 126 -3.17 -4.94 -8.90
C LEU A 126 -4.48 -5.72 -8.82
N ASN A 127 -4.63 -6.53 -7.77
CA ASN A 127 -5.87 -7.27 -7.53
C ASN A 127 -7.00 -6.34 -7.08
N ALA A 128 -6.75 -5.39 -6.16
CA ALA A 128 -7.79 -4.48 -5.68
C ALA A 128 -8.38 -3.60 -6.78
N ALA A 129 -7.57 -3.13 -7.73
CA ALA A 129 -7.95 -2.21 -8.81
C ALA A 129 -8.47 -2.89 -10.08
N ASP A 130 -8.76 -4.18 -10.05
CA ASP A 130 -9.25 -4.93 -11.22
C ASP A 130 -10.78 -4.99 -11.27
N ASP A 131 -11.33 -5.05 -12.48
CA ASP A 131 -12.79 -5.10 -12.74
C ASP A 131 -13.34 -6.51 -12.97
N SER A 132 -12.55 -7.53 -12.88
CA SER A 132 -12.72 -8.96 -13.22
C SER A 132 -12.05 -9.40 -14.53
N THR A 133 -11.34 -8.51 -15.20
CA THR A 133 -10.65 -8.86 -16.45
C THR A 133 -9.46 -9.80 -16.18
N ASN A 134 -8.67 -9.51 -15.16
CA ASN A 134 -7.50 -10.31 -14.80
C ASN A 134 -7.77 -11.21 -13.57
N PHE A 135 -8.56 -10.73 -12.63
CA PHE A 135 -8.84 -11.43 -11.37
C PHE A 135 -10.36 -11.55 -11.15
N GLY A 136 -10.89 -12.76 -11.30
CA GLY A 136 -12.33 -13.03 -11.16
C GLY A 136 -12.86 -12.90 -9.74
N THR A 137 -11.98 -12.95 -8.72
CA THR A 137 -12.34 -12.91 -7.29
C THR A 137 -11.55 -11.85 -6.54
N TYR A 138 -12.16 -11.32 -5.48
CA TYR A 138 -11.50 -10.46 -4.50
C TYR A 138 -12.08 -10.70 -3.11
N GLY A 139 -11.24 -10.88 -2.11
CA GLY A 139 -11.69 -11.21 -0.76
C GLY A 139 -12.61 -12.44 -0.74
N ASN A 140 -12.26 -13.47 -1.50
CA ASN A 140 -13.01 -14.72 -1.65
C ASN A 140 -14.45 -14.54 -2.17
N GLN A 141 -14.74 -13.42 -2.86
CA GLN A 141 -16.03 -13.13 -3.49
C GLN A 141 -15.87 -12.98 -5.00
N ALA A 142 -16.81 -13.53 -5.77
CA ALA A 142 -16.81 -13.43 -7.24
C ALA A 142 -17.23 -12.02 -7.69
N ARG A 143 -16.38 -11.35 -8.45
CA ARG A 143 -16.67 -10.03 -9.02
C ARG A 143 -17.80 -10.06 -10.04
N ALA A 144 -17.98 -11.19 -10.73
CA ALA A 144 -19.09 -11.38 -11.66
C ALA A 144 -20.45 -11.27 -10.96
N THR A 145 -20.55 -11.78 -9.72
CA THR A 145 -21.78 -11.74 -8.93
C THR A 145 -21.95 -10.41 -8.20
N TYR A 146 -20.87 -9.86 -7.68
CA TYR A 146 -20.88 -8.66 -6.85
C TYR A 146 -20.13 -7.51 -7.53
N THR A 147 -20.82 -6.73 -8.34
CA THR A 147 -20.23 -5.60 -9.06
C THR A 147 -19.70 -4.50 -8.14
N SER A 148 -20.16 -4.44 -6.90
CA SER A 148 -19.69 -3.50 -5.89
C SER A 148 -18.26 -3.75 -5.39
N ILE A 149 -17.63 -4.87 -5.77
CA ILE A 149 -16.23 -5.17 -5.46
C ILE A 149 -15.32 -5.07 -6.70
N LYS A 150 -15.82 -4.53 -7.79
CA LYS A 150 -15.02 -4.26 -8.99
C LYS A 150 -14.30 -2.93 -8.82
N GLY A 151 -12.98 -2.95 -9.07
CA GLY A 151 -12.19 -1.75 -9.29
C GLY A 151 -12.42 -1.19 -10.68
N TYR A 152 -11.70 -0.15 -11.05
CA TYR A 152 -11.64 0.37 -12.41
C TYR A 152 -10.41 -0.17 -13.12
N TYR A 153 -10.60 -0.74 -14.30
CA TYR A 153 -9.53 -1.27 -15.12
C TYR A 153 -9.67 -0.78 -16.57
N VAL A 154 -8.58 -0.26 -17.11
CA VAL A 154 -8.50 0.05 -18.53
C VAL A 154 -7.20 -0.53 -19.09
N ALA A 155 -7.32 -1.26 -20.23
CA ALA A 155 -6.20 -1.88 -20.90
C ALA A 155 -5.76 -1.06 -22.11
N SER A 156 -4.47 -1.18 -22.47
CA SER A 156 -3.93 -0.70 -23.76
C SER A 156 -4.18 0.77 -24.03
N VAL A 157 -3.88 1.63 -23.04
CA VAL A 157 -4.08 3.08 -23.16
C VAL A 157 -3.23 3.68 -24.28
N GLY A 158 -2.01 3.16 -24.51
CA GLY A 158 -1.07 3.73 -25.50
C GLY A 158 -0.38 4.97 -24.97
N ALA A 159 -0.21 6.00 -25.79
CA ALA A 159 0.36 7.27 -25.33
C ALA A 159 -0.56 7.94 -24.32
N LEU A 160 0.00 8.36 -23.18
CA LEU A 160 -0.77 9.00 -22.12
C LEU A 160 -1.42 10.30 -22.59
N ALA A 161 -2.73 10.44 -22.41
CA ALA A 161 -3.44 11.69 -22.61
C ALA A 161 -4.13 12.18 -21.33
N ILE A 162 -4.39 13.47 -21.25
CA ILE A 162 -5.11 14.07 -20.10
C ILE A 162 -6.54 13.53 -20.03
N SER A 163 -7.15 13.20 -21.16
CA SER A 163 -8.49 12.59 -21.24
C SER A 163 -8.53 11.23 -20.53
N ASP A 164 -7.47 10.42 -20.65
CA ASP A 164 -7.41 9.10 -20.02
C ASP A 164 -7.33 9.21 -18.49
N LEU A 165 -6.51 10.17 -18.03
CA LEU A 165 -6.45 10.50 -16.61
C LEU A 165 -7.79 10.99 -16.09
N SER A 166 -8.50 11.83 -16.88
CA SER A 166 -9.82 12.34 -16.51
C SER A 166 -10.84 11.21 -16.38
N THR A 167 -10.89 10.32 -17.37
CA THR A 167 -11.82 9.18 -17.39
C THR A 167 -11.55 8.23 -16.22
N ALA A 168 -10.27 7.91 -15.96
CA ALA A 168 -9.90 7.06 -14.85
C ALA A 168 -10.20 7.69 -13.49
N TYR A 169 -9.95 9.00 -13.35
CA TYR A 169 -10.25 9.75 -12.15
C TYR A 169 -11.75 9.77 -11.84
N ASP A 170 -12.57 10.10 -12.85
CA ASP A 170 -14.02 10.18 -12.69
C ASP A 170 -14.64 8.81 -12.38
N ALA A 171 -14.05 7.73 -12.89
CA ALA A 171 -14.51 6.36 -12.60
C ALA A 171 -14.23 5.92 -11.15
N VAL A 172 -13.15 6.42 -10.56
CA VAL A 172 -12.74 6.10 -9.18
C VAL A 172 -13.36 7.06 -8.16
N GLU A 173 -13.76 8.26 -8.60
CA GLU A 173 -14.43 9.23 -7.75
C GLU A 173 -15.86 8.78 -7.43
N ILE A 174 -16.12 8.46 -6.18
CA ILE A 174 -17.43 8.01 -5.70
C ILE A 174 -17.93 8.93 -4.61
N GLY A 175 -19.11 9.54 -4.85
CA GLY A 175 -19.74 10.42 -3.88
C GLY A 175 -18.95 11.70 -3.59
N GLY A 176 -18.28 12.26 -4.61
CA GLY A 176 -17.47 13.46 -4.49
C GLY A 176 -16.15 13.26 -3.75
N VAL A 177 -15.76 12.01 -3.49
CA VAL A 177 -14.46 11.67 -2.89
C VAL A 177 -13.61 11.00 -3.95
N GLY A 178 -12.61 11.73 -4.45
CA GLY A 178 -11.65 11.25 -5.43
C GLY A 178 -10.53 10.39 -4.82
N PRO A 179 -9.61 9.91 -5.66
CA PRO A 179 -8.40 9.23 -5.20
C PRO A 179 -7.55 10.18 -4.36
N SER A 180 -6.83 9.65 -3.37
CA SER A 180 -5.91 10.43 -2.54
C SER A 180 -4.49 10.44 -3.09
N MET A 181 -4.18 9.50 -3.98
CA MET A 181 -2.86 9.36 -4.59
C MET A 181 -2.97 8.73 -5.97
N ILE A 182 -2.13 9.21 -6.89
CA ILE A 182 -1.89 8.60 -8.20
C ILE A 182 -0.43 8.12 -8.21
N ILE A 183 -0.23 6.85 -8.54
CA ILE A 183 1.07 6.21 -8.52
C ILE A 183 1.39 5.70 -9.92
N SER A 184 2.60 5.94 -10.38
CA SER A 184 3.06 5.44 -11.67
C SER A 184 4.53 5.11 -11.69
N THR A 185 4.98 4.51 -12.79
CA THR A 185 6.40 4.36 -13.08
C THR A 185 7.05 5.71 -13.38
N PRO A 186 8.37 5.84 -13.22
CA PRO A 186 9.10 7.06 -13.60
C PRO A 186 8.87 7.48 -15.06
N THR A 187 8.75 6.53 -15.98
CA THR A 187 8.49 6.79 -17.41
C THR A 187 7.15 7.49 -17.62
N ILE A 188 6.08 6.98 -16.99
CA ILE A 188 4.73 7.57 -17.10
C ILE A 188 4.69 8.93 -16.42
N TRP A 189 5.40 9.09 -15.30
CA TRP A 189 5.51 10.35 -14.61
C TRP A 189 6.15 11.43 -15.50
N SER A 190 7.24 11.07 -16.22
CA SER A 190 7.91 11.96 -17.17
C SER A 190 7.02 12.29 -18.38
N ALA A 191 6.22 11.32 -18.87
CA ALA A 191 5.25 11.58 -19.92
C ALA A 191 4.17 12.58 -19.47
N TYR A 192 3.69 12.44 -18.24
CA TYR A 192 2.74 13.41 -17.66
C TYR A 192 3.37 14.79 -17.49
N GLU A 193 4.61 14.87 -17.01
CA GLU A 193 5.36 16.13 -16.94
C GLU A 193 5.46 16.81 -18.32
N ALA A 194 5.76 16.05 -19.38
CA ALA A 194 5.82 16.56 -20.75
C ALA A 194 4.48 17.13 -21.23
N LEU A 195 3.35 16.52 -20.86
CA LEU A 195 2.01 17.02 -21.16
C LEU A 195 1.70 18.35 -20.46
N LEU A 196 2.28 18.58 -19.28
CA LEU A 196 2.07 19.79 -18.50
C LEU A 196 2.96 20.95 -18.94
N GLN A 197 4.08 20.68 -19.62
CA GLN A 197 5.08 21.71 -19.97
C GLN A 197 4.50 22.94 -20.68
N PRO A 198 3.62 22.85 -21.69
CA PRO A 198 3.04 24.02 -22.34
C PRO A 198 2.21 24.87 -21.38
N THR A 199 1.44 24.22 -20.51
CA THR A 199 0.55 24.88 -19.54
C THR A 199 1.31 25.53 -18.40
N VAL A 200 2.39 24.91 -17.93
CA VAL A 200 3.25 25.43 -16.87
C VAL A 200 4.02 26.65 -17.37
N ARG A 201 4.55 26.64 -18.59
CA ARG A 201 5.23 27.81 -19.16
C ARG A 201 4.32 29.00 -19.35
N ALA A 202 3.05 28.78 -19.69
CA ALA A 202 2.05 29.84 -19.76
C ALA A 202 1.67 30.36 -18.35
N GLY A 203 1.68 29.51 -17.35
CA GLY A 203 1.39 29.87 -15.95
C GLY A 203 2.51 30.64 -15.26
N TYR A 204 3.76 30.49 -15.71
CA TYR A 204 4.90 31.28 -15.16
C TYR A 204 4.82 32.77 -15.49
N GLN A 205 4.03 33.17 -16.49
CA GLN A 205 3.86 34.58 -16.88
C GLN A 205 2.65 35.28 -16.24
N THR A 206 1.74 34.57 -15.61
CA THR A 206 0.57 35.18 -14.98
C THR A 206 0.46 34.77 -13.52
N THR A 207 0.96 35.64 -12.66
CA THR A 207 0.52 35.89 -11.29
C THR A 207 0.36 34.68 -10.36
N GLY A 208 1.38 34.48 -9.52
CA GLY A 208 1.15 34.03 -8.16
C GLY A 208 0.56 32.63 -8.02
N PHE A 209 1.41 31.62 -8.11
CA PHE A 209 1.18 30.47 -7.26
C PHE A 209 0.92 31.02 -5.84
N PRO A 210 -0.12 30.58 -5.15
CA PRO A 210 -0.22 30.89 -3.73
C PRO A 210 1.09 30.41 -3.12
N GLN A 211 1.96 31.33 -2.78
CA GLN A 211 3.12 31.03 -1.98
C GLN A 211 2.53 30.34 -0.75
N VAL A 212 2.88 29.08 -0.57
CA VAL A 212 2.72 28.43 0.70
C VAL A 212 3.60 29.25 1.64
N THR A 213 2.99 30.27 2.19
CA THR A 213 3.60 31.11 3.20
C THR A 213 3.91 30.17 4.34
N ARG A 214 5.16 30.14 4.73
CA ARG A 214 5.76 29.34 5.81
C ARG A 214 5.15 29.64 7.19
N THR A 215 3.96 30.16 7.24
CA THR A 215 3.21 30.51 8.44
C THR A 215 2.02 29.58 8.57
N GLY A 216 2.26 28.43 9.16
CA GLY A 216 1.44 27.76 10.14
C GLY A 216 -0.08 27.77 9.95
N VAL A 217 -0.62 27.35 8.82
CA VAL A 217 -1.94 26.72 8.83
C VAL A 217 -1.74 25.30 8.31
N VAL A 218 -1.41 24.42 9.22
CA VAL A 218 -1.56 23.00 9.03
C VAL A 218 -3.06 22.75 8.92
N SER A 219 -3.57 22.73 7.69
CA SER A 219 -4.87 22.15 7.43
C SER A 219 -4.74 20.67 7.81
N THR A 220 -5.44 20.27 8.84
CA THR A 220 -5.49 18.92 9.40
C THR A 220 -6.19 17.91 8.48
N THR A 221 -6.37 18.21 7.23
CA THR A 221 -6.88 17.32 6.20
C THR A 221 -5.74 16.88 5.30
N ASN A 222 -5.04 15.79 5.67
CA ASN A 222 -4.31 14.84 4.81
C ASN A 222 -3.78 15.35 3.44
N ALA A 223 -3.47 16.63 3.31
CA ALA A 223 -2.79 17.16 2.15
C ALA A 223 -1.31 16.84 2.34
N LEU A 224 -0.79 15.92 1.55
CA LEU A 224 0.63 15.75 1.34
C LEU A 224 1.22 17.10 0.93
N SER A 225 1.81 17.80 1.85
CA SER A 225 2.72 18.87 1.51
C SER A 225 3.90 18.22 0.79
N GLY A 226 4.21 18.63 -0.43
CA GLY A 226 5.32 18.09 -1.20
C GLY A 226 6.68 18.21 -0.50
N GLY A 227 6.74 18.91 0.64
CA GLY A 227 7.89 18.99 1.52
C GLY A 227 7.97 17.89 2.58
N ASP A 228 6.85 17.28 2.94
CA ASP A 228 6.81 16.27 4.01
C ASP A 228 7.29 14.88 3.57
N ILE A 229 7.34 14.61 2.28
CA ILE A 229 7.65 13.28 1.76
C ILE A 229 9.03 13.22 1.10
N GLY A 230 9.69 14.37 0.94
CA GLY A 230 11.06 14.44 0.42
C GLY A 230 11.21 14.11 -1.08
N PHE A 231 10.14 14.11 -1.86
CA PHE A 231 10.16 13.92 -3.30
C PHE A 231 9.24 14.94 -4.02
N ASN A 232 9.57 15.22 -5.27
CA ASN A 232 8.77 16.12 -6.11
C ASN A 232 7.52 15.37 -6.59
N ALA A 233 6.33 15.83 -6.19
CA ALA A 233 5.05 15.35 -6.69
C ALA A 233 4.45 16.36 -7.67
N LEU A 234 3.97 15.88 -8.81
CA LEU A 234 3.07 16.63 -9.66
C LEU A 234 1.63 16.48 -9.13
N TRP A 235 0.74 17.38 -9.51
CA TRP A 235 -0.63 17.37 -9.02
C TRP A 235 -1.61 17.24 -10.19
N TYR A 236 -2.61 16.39 -10.00
CA TYR A 236 -3.74 16.26 -10.91
C TYR A 236 -5.04 16.39 -10.11
N ARG A 237 -5.86 17.40 -10.41
CA ARG A 237 -7.13 17.70 -9.71
C ARG A 237 -6.99 17.71 -8.17
N GLY A 238 -5.89 18.24 -7.65
CA GLY A 238 -5.62 18.28 -6.22
C GLY A 238 -5.11 16.98 -5.60
N THR A 239 -4.87 15.95 -6.42
CA THR A 239 -4.30 14.66 -6.01
C THR A 239 -2.82 14.61 -6.41
N PRO A 240 -1.91 14.21 -5.50
CA PRO A 240 -0.50 14.07 -5.82
C PRO A 240 -0.28 12.92 -6.81
N PHE A 241 0.49 13.20 -7.85
CA PHE A 241 0.95 12.23 -8.84
C PHE A 241 2.40 11.86 -8.51
N VAL A 242 2.61 10.64 -8.07
CA VAL A 242 3.87 10.18 -7.49
C VAL A 242 4.49 9.11 -8.36
N LYS A 243 5.81 9.13 -8.48
CA LYS A 243 6.57 8.04 -9.09
C LYS A 243 7.01 7.04 -8.02
N ASP A 244 6.91 5.77 -8.34
CA ASP A 244 7.39 4.67 -7.51
C ASP A 244 8.16 3.68 -8.40
N ASP A 245 9.42 3.41 -8.03
CA ASP A 245 10.30 2.56 -8.82
C ASP A 245 9.88 1.08 -8.82
N LYS A 246 9.11 0.66 -7.80
CA LYS A 246 8.56 -0.69 -7.72
C LYS A 246 7.24 -0.86 -8.45
N CYS A 247 6.65 0.24 -8.92
CA CYS A 247 5.42 0.17 -9.72
C CYS A 247 5.63 -0.68 -10.97
N THR A 248 4.68 -1.56 -11.24
CA THR A 248 4.73 -2.42 -12.44
C THR A 248 4.81 -1.58 -13.70
N SER A 249 5.69 -1.97 -14.63
CA SER A 249 5.93 -1.26 -15.88
C SER A 249 4.63 -1.02 -16.67
N GLN A 250 4.53 0.13 -17.33
CA GLN A 250 3.38 0.55 -18.15
C GLN A 250 2.05 0.65 -17.39
N LYS A 251 2.08 0.78 -16.06
CA LYS A 251 0.88 0.89 -15.23
C LYS A 251 0.83 2.18 -14.44
N LEU A 252 -0.39 2.66 -14.28
CA LEU A 252 -0.75 3.78 -13.44
C LEU A 252 -1.88 3.34 -12.51
N PHE A 253 -1.76 3.67 -11.23
CA PHE A 253 -2.75 3.35 -10.22
C PHE A 253 -3.32 4.62 -9.61
N MET A 254 -4.63 4.64 -9.40
CA MET A 254 -5.35 5.67 -8.66
C MET A 254 -5.96 5.03 -7.42
N LEU A 255 -5.61 5.53 -6.25
CA LEU A 255 -5.94 4.88 -5.00
C LEU A 255 -6.50 5.86 -3.98
N ASN A 256 -7.37 5.36 -3.12
CA ASN A 256 -7.77 6.05 -1.92
C ASN A 256 -7.18 5.33 -0.70
N GLU A 257 -6.17 5.93 -0.06
CA GLU A 257 -5.41 5.36 1.04
C GLU A 257 -6.23 5.05 2.29
N LYS A 258 -7.38 5.71 2.46
CA LYS A 258 -8.29 5.40 3.57
C LYS A 258 -8.97 4.04 3.40
N ASN A 259 -9.08 3.59 2.15
CA ASN A 259 -9.78 2.37 1.80
C ASN A 259 -8.83 1.21 1.54
N PHE A 260 -7.59 1.48 1.14
CA PHE A 260 -6.55 0.46 0.94
C PHE A 260 -5.53 0.55 2.06
N PHE A 261 -5.31 -0.54 2.79
CA PHE A 261 -4.47 -0.57 3.98
C PHE A 261 -3.81 -1.94 4.19
N TRP A 262 -2.72 -1.92 4.92
CA TRP A 262 -2.08 -3.11 5.47
C TRP A 262 -2.75 -3.53 6.77
N ALA A 263 -3.03 -4.83 6.95
CA ALA A 263 -3.42 -5.40 8.23
C ALA A 263 -2.35 -6.38 8.69
N GLY A 264 -1.61 -6.01 9.73
CA GLY A 264 -0.51 -6.79 10.27
C GLY A 264 -0.93 -7.68 11.42
N LEU A 265 -0.40 -8.91 11.46
CA LEU A 265 -0.61 -9.90 12.50
C LEU A 265 0.69 -10.08 13.31
N ASP A 266 0.62 -9.72 14.58
CA ASP A 266 1.71 -9.97 15.52
C ASP A 266 1.64 -11.41 16.02
N LEU A 267 2.76 -12.14 15.95
CA LEU A 267 2.84 -13.52 16.42
C LEU A 267 3.15 -13.53 17.93
N PRO A 268 2.42 -14.34 18.74
CA PRO A 268 2.48 -14.25 20.20
C PRO A 268 3.79 -14.75 20.79
N ASP A 269 4.48 -15.70 20.13
CA ASP A 269 5.67 -16.40 20.66
C ASP A 269 7.00 -15.79 20.17
N TYR A 270 6.95 -14.70 19.43
CA TYR A 270 8.15 -14.04 18.94
C TYR A 270 8.48 -12.81 19.79
N GLU A 271 9.78 -12.60 20.04
CA GLU A 271 10.24 -11.38 20.69
C GLU A 271 9.71 -10.17 19.92
N LYS A 272 8.84 -9.43 20.58
CA LYS A 272 8.51 -8.10 20.10
C LYS A 272 9.80 -7.31 20.27
N ILE A 273 10.31 -6.78 19.18
CA ILE A 273 11.34 -5.76 19.26
C ILE A 273 10.68 -4.60 19.98
N ASN A 274 10.81 -4.60 21.33
CA ASN A 274 10.30 -3.53 22.17
C ASN A 274 11.13 -2.29 21.84
N THR A 275 10.58 -1.45 21.00
CA THR A 275 11.10 -0.11 20.70
C THR A 275 11.19 0.79 21.94
N GLY A 276 10.69 0.34 23.09
CA GLY A 276 10.73 1.09 24.34
C GLY A 276 12.11 1.16 25.02
N GLU A 277 13.05 0.28 24.68
CA GLU A 277 14.38 0.26 25.31
C GLU A 277 15.55 0.59 24.36
N ARG A 278 15.34 0.62 23.07
CA ARG A 278 16.29 1.21 22.13
C ARG A 278 15.72 2.53 21.66
N ASN A 279 16.05 3.59 22.37
CA ASN A 279 16.11 4.92 21.81
C ASN A 279 17.12 4.87 20.65
N ILE A 280 16.67 4.48 19.47
CA ILE A 280 17.34 4.86 18.25
C ILE A 280 17.04 6.36 18.13
N GLU A 281 17.80 7.14 18.89
CA GLU A 281 17.82 8.58 18.77
C GLU A 281 18.41 8.93 17.41
N GLY A 282 17.55 8.94 16.42
CA GLY A 282 17.85 9.44 15.10
C GLY A 282 16.60 10.05 14.51
N PRO A 283 16.69 11.18 13.78
CA PRO A 283 15.53 11.89 13.25
C PRO A 283 14.74 11.13 12.19
N GLN A 284 14.96 9.84 12.01
CA GLN A 284 14.31 8.99 11.00
C GLN A 284 14.04 7.55 11.50
N ALA A 285 13.66 7.38 12.76
CA ALA A 285 13.11 6.09 13.17
C ALA A 285 11.81 5.84 12.42
N LEU A 286 11.86 5.00 11.37
CA LEU A 286 10.67 4.53 10.69
C LEU A 286 9.83 3.74 11.70
N PRO A 287 8.53 4.00 11.79
CA PRO A 287 7.67 3.23 12.68
C PRO A 287 7.73 1.76 12.25
N ILE A 288 8.00 0.87 13.21
CA ILE A 288 7.96 -0.58 12.96
C ILE A 288 6.55 -0.94 12.49
N PRO A 289 6.40 -1.51 11.29
CA PRO A 289 5.09 -1.85 10.77
C PRO A 289 4.45 -2.95 11.63
N LYS A 290 3.14 -2.86 11.83
CA LYS A 290 2.38 -3.92 12.48
C LYS A 290 2.50 -5.21 11.70
N GLY A 291 2.74 -6.32 12.41
CA GLY A 291 2.99 -7.63 11.80
C GLY A 291 4.47 -7.93 11.56
N PHE A 292 5.36 -7.04 11.97
CA PHE A 292 6.79 -7.32 11.98
C PHE A 292 7.15 -8.15 13.23
N ASN A 293 7.80 -9.29 13.00
CA ASN A 293 8.13 -10.26 14.03
C ASN A 293 9.57 -10.74 13.86
N TRP A 294 10.26 -10.96 14.97
CA TRP A 294 11.61 -11.47 15.01
C TRP A 294 11.68 -12.77 15.81
N SER A 295 12.28 -13.83 15.25
CA SER A 295 12.37 -15.14 15.92
C SER A 295 13.43 -15.25 17.02
N GLY A 296 14.29 -14.24 17.15
CA GLY A 296 15.54 -14.39 17.89
C GLY A 296 16.58 -15.22 17.14
N MET A 297 17.85 -15.20 17.61
CA MET A 297 18.92 -16.02 17.05
C MET A 297 18.86 -17.41 17.69
N LEU A 298 18.88 -18.45 16.89
CA LEU A 298 18.90 -19.85 17.31
C LEU A 298 20.04 -20.59 16.58
N ARG A 299 20.73 -21.45 17.29
CA ARG A 299 21.78 -22.26 16.68
C ARG A 299 21.17 -23.26 15.70
N SER A 300 21.67 -23.26 14.47
CA SER A 300 21.23 -24.20 13.45
C SER A 300 21.68 -25.63 13.80
N THR A 301 20.81 -26.62 13.55
CA THR A 301 21.14 -28.04 13.75
C THR A 301 21.89 -28.64 12.56
N SER A 302 21.88 -27.98 11.42
CA SER A 302 22.45 -28.51 10.15
C SER A 302 23.67 -27.73 9.68
N GLN A 303 23.98 -26.58 10.27
CA GLN A 303 25.11 -25.73 9.89
C GLN A 303 25.75 -25.12 11.12
N PRO A 304 27.10 -24.88 11.12
CA PRO A 304 27.79 -24.19 12.19
C PRO A 304 27.52 -22.69 12.13
N ALA A 305 26.28 -22.29 12.36
CA ALA A 305 25.83 -20.92 12.27
C ALA A 305 24.65 -20.65 13.22
N GLU A 306 24.52 -19.42 13.67
CA GLU A 306 23.31 -18.92 14.29
C GLU A 306 22.37 -18.32 13.26
N VAL A 307 21.11 -18.70 13.31
CA VAL A 307 20.09 -18.31 12.35
C VAL A 307 18.92 -17.66 13.07
N GLY A 308 18.56 -16.47 12.65
CA GLY A 308 17.33 -15.79 13.03
C GLY A 308 16.47 -15.55 11.80
N HIS A 309 15.19 -15.33 12.00
CA HIS A 309 14.27 -15.02 10.93
C HIS A 309 13.48 -13.74 11.22
N MET A 310 13.50 -12.81 10.29
CA MET A 310 12.60 -11.67 10.26
C MET A 310 11.35 -12.03 9.47
N TYR A 311 10.20 -11.71 10.03
CA TYR A 311 8.91 -11.97 9.39
C TYR A 311 8.10 -10.70 9.30
N LEU A 312 7.41 -10.52 8.17
CA LEU A 312 6.29 -9.61 8.08
C LEU A 312 5.05 -10.46 7.77
N VAL A 313 4.07 -10.42 8.68
CA VAL A 313 2.86 -11.23 8.61
C VAL A 313 1.64 -10.34 8.54
N GLY A 314 0.82 -10.54 7.53
CA GLY A 314 -0.37 -9.74 7.31
C GLY A 314 -0.88 -9.87 5.88
N ASN A 315 -1.69 -8.91 5.46
CA ASN A 315 -2.11 -8.80 4.07
C ASN A 315 -2.54 -7.37 3.74
N TRP A 316 -2.44 -6.98 2.46
CA TRP A 316 -3.07 -5.76 1.97
C TRP A 316 -4.52 -6.04 1.62
N MET A 317 -5.37 -5.08 1.89
CA MET A 317 -6.78 -5.21 1.59
C MET A 317 -7.45 -3.86 1.37
N SER A 318 -8.51 -3.88 0.55
CA SER A 318 -9.37 -2.73 0.35
C SER A 318 -10.76 -3.02 0.89
N ASN A 319 -11.31 -2.06 1.62
CA ASN A 319 -12.71 -2.12 2.05
C ASN A 319 -13.70 -1.59 1.02
N ASP A 320 -13.23 -0.83 0.01
CA ASP A 320 -14.03 -0.39 -1.14
C ASP A 320 -13.17 -0.42 -2.43
N PRO A 321 -13.08 -1.57 -3.10
CA PRO A 321 -12.27 -1.72 -4.32
C PRO A 321 -12.67 -0.77 -5.47
N ARG A 322 -13.91 -0.29 -5.51
CA ARG A 322 -14.37 0.67 -6.53
C ARG A 322 -13.59 1.99 -6.52
N ARG A 323 -12.95 2.31 -5.39
CA ARG A 323 -12.10 3.51 -5.22
C ARG A 323 -10.65 3.26 -5.60
N CYS A 324 -10.37 2.09 -6.15
CA CYS A 324 -9.08 1.71 -6.71
C CYS A 324 -9.22 1.57 -8.22
N GLY A 325 -8.32 2.17 -8.96
CA GLY A 325 -8.28 2.11 -10.42
C GLY A 325 -6.89 1.84 -10.93
N GLN A 326 -6.83 1.16 -12.09
CA GLN A 326 -5.58 0.96 -12.82
C GLN A 326 -5.78 1.21 -14.31
N ALA A 327 -4.77 1.83 -14.91
CA ALA A 327 -4.63 1.96 -16.35
C ALA A 327 -3.34 1.25 -16.76
N THR A 328 -3.41 0.44 -17.83
CA THR A 328 -2.30 -0.41 -18.27
C THR A 328 -1.96 -0.20 -19.74
N GLY A 329 -0.76 -0.64 -20.15
CA GLY A 329 -0.29 -0.47 -21.53
C GLY A 329 0.02 0.98 -21.88
N ILE A 330 0.38 1.79 -20.90
CA ILE A 330 0.76 3.19 -21.12
C ILE A 330 2.19 3.22 -21.65
N THR A 331 2.34 3.83 -22.84
CA THR A 331 3.65 4.11 -23.44
C THR A 331 4.01 5.56 -23.18
N GLY A 332 5.25 5.79 -22.74
CA GLY A 332 5.79 7.14 -22.50
C GLY A 332 6.22 7.82 -23.78
#